data_e7941d7703ce313e3cfae18037aecc08
#
_entry.id   e7941d7703ce313e3cfae18037aecc08
#
_cell.length_a   1.000
_cell.length_b   1.000
_cell.length_c   1.000
_cell.angle_alpha   90.00
_cell.angle_beta   90.00
_cell.angle_gamma   90.00
#
_symmetry.space_group_name_H-M   'P 1'
#
loop_
_entity.id
_entity.type
_entity.pdbx_description
1 polymer ?
#
loop_
_entity_poly.entity_id
_entity_poly.type
_entity_poly.pdbx_seq_one_letter_code
_entity_poly.pdbx_strand_id
1 'polypeptide(L)'
;KIANEPLCVHLGGSIAPVKAYNSCGLWLDNTNEIYEESQKLIEKGNFDILKIRLGRDKLSDDLKAIENAKKALGNENLLLCDFNQGYNLADAIHFLNELDDKGLYWFEEPIDYYNYDGYKELRNRMKTPIILGENFHGPDDAFRAMEQKICDFIMPDLMRIGGVSGWMQTASIAAAYKIKMSSHLFPEVTSHLMRITPTADLCEWTDWSEPMLKEPYELKDGNVIIPDVPGTGIDFKEDVLEKYKINL
;
A
#
# COMPACT_ATOMS: atom_id res chain seq x y z
N LYS A 1 -22.73 -4.93 9.77
CA LYS A 1 -23.69 -4.33 10.74
C LYS A 1 -24.94 -5.21 10.91
N ILE A 2 -25.56 -5.69 9.83
CA ILE A 2 -26.78 -6.54 9.94
C ILE A 2 -26.51 -7.81 10.77
N ALA A 3 -25.38 -8.50 10.54
CA ALA A 3 -25.00 -9.69 11.30
C ALA A 3 -24.51 -9.41 12.73
N ASN A 4 -24.39 -8.14 13.11
CA ASN A 4 -23.90 -7.68 14.41
C ASN A 4 -22.49 -8.19 14.77
N GLU A 5 -21.60 -8.26 13.79
CA GLU A 5 -20.21 -8.70 13.97
C GLU A 5 -19.24 -7.90 13.07
N PRO A 6 -17.94 -7.82 13.39
CA PRO A 6 -16.93 -7.18 12.55
C PRO A 6 -16.83 -7.84 11.17
N LEU A 7 -16.48 -7.03 10.14
CA LEU A 7 -16.41 -7.52 8.76
C LEU A 7 -15.49 -8.72 8.60
N CYS A 8 -14.30 -8.70 9.19
CA CYS A 8 -13.36 -9.82 9.10
C CYS A 8 -13.92 -11.12 9.71
N VAL A 9 -14.65 -11.01 10.81
CA VAL A 9 -15.31 -12.17 11.47
C VAL A 9 -16.43 -12.72 10.59
N HIS A 10 -17.26 -11.83 10.04
CA HIS A 10 -18.35 -12.20 9.11
C HIS A 10 -17.83 -12.95 7.87
N LEU A 11 -16.63 -12.62 7.43
CA LEU A 11 -15.97 -13.27 6.29
C LEU A 11 -15.15 -14.51 6.65
N GLY A 12 -15.24 -14.97 7.91
CA GLY A 12 -14.59 -16.20 8.37
C GLY A 12 -13.18 -16.03 8.95
N GLY A 13 -12.74 -14.80 9.16
CA GLY A 13 -11.48 -14.47 9.83
C GLY A 13 -11.65 -14.20 11.32
N SER A 14 -10.70 -13.46 11.89
CA SER A 14 -10.71 -13.07 13.31
C SER A 14 -10.10 -11.68 13.50
N ILE A 15 -10.52 -10.99 14.56
CA ILE A 15 -9.91 -9.71 14.97
C ILE A 15 -8.48 -9.98 15.43
N ALA A 16 -7.52 -9.26 14.86
CA ALA A 16 -6.16 -9.14 15.35
C ALA A 16 -5.50 -7.91 14.73
N PRO A 17 -4.37 -7.42 15.29
CA PRO A 17 -3.59 -6.36 14.67
C PRO A 17 -3.17 -6.72 13.24
N VAL A 18 -3.17 -5.73 12.35
CA VAL A 18 -2.76 -5.90 10.95
C VAL A 18 -1.52 -5.06 10.71
N LYS A 19 -0.43 -5.72 10.32
CA LYS A 19 0.84 -5.06 10.03
C LYS A 19 0.66 -4.05 8.91
N ALA A 20 1.12 -2.82 9.15
CA ALA A 20 0.92 -1.71 8.22
C ALA A 20 2.22 -0.94 7.95
N TYR A 21 2.21 -0.19 6.86
CA TYR A 21 3.21 0.82 6.55
C TYR A 21 2.58 2.20 6.47
N ASN A 22 3.31 3.24 6.90
CA ASN A 22 2.84 4.60 6.81
C ASN A 22 3.15 5.19 5.42
N SER A 23 2.09 5.62 4.73
CA SER A 23 2.12 6.19 3.38
C SER A 23 1.73 7.68 3.33
N CYS A 24 1.65 8.36 4.48
CA CYS A 24 1.10 9.71 4.59
C CYS A 24 2.04 10.84 4.13
N GLY A 25 3.27 10.55 3.72
CA GLY A 25 4.25 11.58 3.40
C GLY A 25 5.37 11.13 2.47
N LEU A 26 6.55 11.75 2.62
CA LEU A 26 7.75 11.49 1.84
C LEU A 26 7.54 11.64 0.33
N TRP A 27 6.85 12.74 -0.06
CA TRP A 27 6.57 13.12 -1.43
C TRP A 27 7.81 13.59 -2.18
N LEU A 28 7.71 13.78 -3.52
CA LEU A 28 8.85 14.10 -4.38
C LEU A 28 9.46 15.49 -4.13
N ASP A 29 8.69 16.44 -3.67
CA ASP A 29 9.02 17.87 -3.61
C ASP A 29 9.89 18.28 -2.41
N ASN A 30 10.08 17.41 -1.41
CA ASN A 30 10.76 17.79 -0.17
C ASN A 30 11.98 16.93 0.19
N THR A 31 13.06 17.03 -0.61
CA THR A 31 14.27 16.22 -0.40
C THR A 31 15.04 16.58 0.87
N ASN A 32 14.93 17.82 1.36
CA ASN A 32 15.74 18.30 2.50
C ASN A 32 15.13 17.95 3.86
N GLU A 33 13.83 17.69 3.94
CA GLU A 33 13.09 17.42 5.18
C GLU A 33 12.72 15.94 5.35
N ILE A 34 13.19 15.06 4.44
CA ILE A 34 12.85 13.63 4.45
C ILE A 34 13.18 12.97 5.80
N TYR A 35 14.29 13.34 6.44
CA TYR A 35 14.67 12.78 7.74
C TYR A 35 13.66 13.14 8.83
N GLU A 36 13.35 14.43 8.98
CA GLU A 36 12.43 14.94 10.00
C GLU A 36 11.00 14.51 9.74
N GLU A 37 10.61 14.45 8.48
CA GLU A 37 9.28 13.94 8.08
C GLU A 37 9.17 12.44 8.39
N SER A 38 10.20 11.64 8.08
CA SER A 38 10.24 10.22 8.42
C SER A 38 10.09 10.00 9.93
N GLN A 39 10.76 10.79 10.77
CA GLN A 39 10.61 10.68 12.21
C GLN A 39 9.17 10.93 12.68
N LYS A 40 8.50 11.96 12.14
CA LYS A 40 7.09 12.25 12.45
C LYS A 40 6.16 11.10 12.03
N LEU A 41 6.41 10.51 10.87
CA LEU A 41 5.61 9.39 10.38
C LEU A 41 5.81 8.12 11.23
N ILE A 42 7.03 7.89 11.71
CA ILE A 42 7.33 6.79 12.65
C ILE A 42 6.58 7.01 13.97
N GLU A 43 6.69 8.21 14.55
CA GLU A 43 6.08 8.53 15.85
C GLU A 43 4.56 8.41 15.88
N LYS A 44 3.87 8.65 14.76
CA LYS A 44 2.40 8.66 14.68
C LYS A 44 1.76 7.34 15.14
N GLY A 45 2.41 6.20 14.94
CA GLY A 45 1.87 4.89 15.31
C GLY A 45 2.98 3.88 15.62
N ASN A 46 4.18 4.39 15.92
CA ASN A 46 5.39 3.59 16.11
C ASN A 46 5.65 2.66 14.91
N PHE A 47 5.59 3.24 13.70
CA PHE A 47 5.80 2.50 12.46
C PHE A 47 7.28 2.11 12.28
N ASP A 48 7.51 0.89 11.87
CA ASP A 48 8.79 0.33 11.44
C ASP A 48 8.86 0.13 9.91
N ILE A 49 7.83 0.59 9.20
CA ILE A 49 7.73 0.50 7.75
C ILE A 49 7.19 1.83 7.20
N LEU A 50 7.93 2.44 6.26
CA LEU A 50 7.52 3.66 5.57
C LEU A 50 7.54 3.47 4.06
N LYS A 51 6.68 4.21 3.34
CA LYS A 51 6.70 4.32 1.87
C LYS A 51 7.21 5.70 1.47
N ILE A 52 8.23 5.75 0.59
CA ILE A 52 8.79 6.97 -0.01
C ILE A 52 8.45 7.04 -1.49
N ARG A 53 8.15 8.24 -2.00
CA ARG A 53 8.00 8.46 -3.45
C ARG A 53 9.35 8.78 -4.05
N LEU A 54 9.66 8.09 -5.17
CA LEU A 54 10.89 8.25 -5.93
C LEU A 54 10.57 8.59 -7.39
N GLY A 55 11.56 9.09 -8.11
CA GLY A 55 11.39 9.55 -9.50
C GLY A 55 11.68 11.03 -9.66
N ARG A 56 12.57 11.59 -8.84
CA ARG A 56 13.06 12.97 -8.99
C ARG A 56 13.88 13.12 -10.26
N ASP A 57 14.01 14.36 -10.76
CA ASP A 57 14.79 14.66 -11.98
C ASP A 57 16.23 14.16 -11.93
N LYS A 58 16.83 14.10 -10.74
CA LYS A 58 18.19 13.63 -10.53
C LYS A 58 18.21 12.42 -9.63
N LEU A 59 18.84 11.35 -10.08
CA LEU A 59 19.06 10.14 -9.29
C LEU A 59 19.76 10.43 -7.95
N SER A 60 20.69 11.40 -7.92
CA SER A 60 21.36 11.82 -6.68
C SER A 60 20.41 12.30 -5.60
N ASP A 61 19.28 12.88 -5.98
CA ASP A 61 18.28 13.39 -5.04
C ASP A 61 17.44 12.22 -4.49
N ASP A 62 17.11 11.22 -5.31
CA ASP A 62 16.47 9.98 -4.85
C ASP A 62 17.38 9.18 -3.91
N LEU A 63 18.66 9.05 -4.25
CA LEU A 63 19.64 8.38 -3.38
C LEU A 63 19.78 9.07 -2.02
N LYS A 64 19.83 10.41 -2.00
CA LYS A 64 19.86 11.19 -0.76
C LYS A 64 18.56 11.04 0.04
N ALA A 65 17.41 11.01 -0.64
CA ALA A 65 16.10 10.81 0.00
C ALA A 65 16.03 9.44 0.66
N ILE A 66 16.46 8.37 -0.01
CA ILE A 66 16.55 7.01 0.54
C ILE A 66 17.48 6.97 1.77
N GLU A 67 18.66 7.56 1.68
CA GLU A 67 19.62 7.60 2.79
C GLU A 67 19.03 8.29 4.02
N ASN A 68 18.38 9.45 3.84
CA ASN A 68 17.75 10.20 4.92
C ASN A 68 16.56 9.43 5.53
N ALA A 69 15.71 8.82 4.72
CA ALA A 69 14.60 8.01 5.22
C ALA A 69 15.10 6.80 6.03
N LYS A 70 16.08 6.07 5.51
CA LYS A 70 16.69 4.93 6.20
C LYS A 70 17.40 5.33 7.49
N LYS A 71 18.08 6.48 7.51
CA LYS A 71 18.72 7.00 8.71
C LYS A 71 17.71 7.27 9.83
N ALA A 72 16.52 7.78 9.50
CA ALA A 72 15.44 7.99 10.47
C ALA A 72 14.79 6.67 10.90
N LEU A 73 14.56 5.77 9.94
CA LEU A 73 13.83 4.52 10.14
C LEU A 73 14.64 3.44 10.87
N GLY A 74 15.97 3.45 10.68
CA GLY A 74 16.87 2.40 11.19
C GLY A 74 17.03 1.23 10.20
N ASN A 75 18.19 0.55 10.27
CA ASN A 75 18.60 -0.43 9.28
C ASN A 75 17.79 -1.74 9.28
N GLU A 76 17.17 -2.09 10.40
CA GLU A 76 16.38 -3.33 10.56
C GLU A 76 14.93 -3.19 10.05
N ASN A 77 14.52 -1.95 9.73
CA ASN A 77 13.17 -1.60 9.35
C ASN A 77 13.03 -1.49 7.82
N LEU A 78 11.79 -1.55 7.30
CA LEU A 78 11.55 -1.63 5.87
C LEU A 78 11.25 -0.27 5.25
N LEU A 79 11.95 0.07 4.18
CA LEU A 79 11.61 1.20 3.32
C LEU A 79 11.04 0.69 2.01
N LEU A 80 9.80 1.06 1.72
CA LEU A 80 9.08 0.80 0.48
C LEU A 80 9.26 1.99 -0.46
N CYS A 81 9.17 1.81 -1.76
CA CYS A 81 9.16 2.95 -2.66
C CYS A 81 8.11 2.83 -3.75
N ASP A 82 7.63 3.99 -4.20
CA ASP A 82 6.60 4.15 -5.20
C ASP A 82 7.03 5.20 -6.23
N PHE A 83 6.93 4.85 -7.50
CA PHE A 83 7.28 5.71 -8.63
C PHE A 83 6.05 6.30 -9.31
N ASN A 84 4.85 5.86 -8.93
CA ASN A 84 3.58 6.33 -9.49
C ASN A 84 3.59 6.42 -11.03
N GLN A 85 4.15 5.40 -11.68
CA GLN A 85 4.27 5.28 -13.14
C GLN A 85 5.10 6.40 -13.81
N GLY A 86 6.05 6.99 -13.05
CA GLY A 86 6.78 8.19 -13.47
C GLY A 86 7.78 7.98 -14.60
N TYR A 87 8.19 6.72 -14.90
CA TYR A 87 9.21 6.44 -15.90
C TYR A 87 8.65 5.80 -17.17
N ASN A 88 9.31 6.05 -18.32
CA ASN A 88 9.27 5.12 -19.44
C ASN A 88 10.17 3.91 -19.16
N LEU A 89 10.07 2.84 -19.95
CA LEU A 89 10.82 1.61 -19.71
C LEU A 89 12.34 1.80 -19.72
N ALA A 90 12.87 2.63 -20.62
CA ALA A 90 14.32 2.83 -20.74
C ALA A 90 14.87 3.56 -19.50
N ASP A 91 14.19 4.59 -19.05
CA ASP A 91 14.53 5.33 -17.83
C ASP A 91 14.37 4.44 -16.59
N ALA A 92 13.28 3.66 -16.51
CA ALA A 92 13.09 2.71 -15.42
C ALA A 92 14.25 1.72 -15.32
N ILE A 93 14.68 1.10 -16.43
CA ILE A 93 15.83 0.19 -16.42
C ILE A 93 17.08 0.91 -15.91
N HIS A 94 17.34 2.12 -16.39
CA HIS A 94 18.51 2.89 -15.97
C HIS A 94 18.50 3.23 -14.48
N PHE A 95 17.43 3.86 -14.00
CA PHE A 95 17.35 4.32 -12.61
C PHE A 95 17.19 3.17 -11.61
N LEU A 96 16.35 2.16 -11.91
CA LEU A 96 16.16 1.04 -11.01
C LEU A 96 17.42 0.20 -10.82
N ASN A 97 18.29 0.05 -11.85
CA ASN A 97 19.57 -0.62 -11.68
C ASN A 97 20.45 0.04 -10.61
N GLU A 98 20.41 1.38 -10.52
CA GLU A 98 21.18 2.13 -9.50
C GLU A 98 20.56 2.06 -8.10
N LEU A 99 19.25 1.72 -8.02
CA LEU A 99 18.50 1.61 -6.78
C LEU A 99 18.40 0.17 -6.25
N ASP A 100 18.69 -0.83 -7.09
CA ASP A 100 18.41 -2.26 -6.81
C ASP A 100 19.17 -2.85 -5.61
N ASP A 101 20.27 -2.24 -5.22
CA ASP A 101 21.09 -2.65 -4.06
C ASP A 101 20.92 -1.72 -2.83
N LYS A 102 19.98 -0.79 -2.86
CA LYS A 102 19.78 0.18 -1.77
C LYS A 102 18.90 -0.37 -0.63
N GLY A 103 18.50 -1.64 -0.70
CA GLY A 103 17.73 -2.32 0.35
C GLY A 103 16.33 -1.75 0.48
N LEU A 104 15.69 -1.45 -0.62
CA LEU A 104 14.26 -1.17 -0.72
C LEU A 104 13.49 -2.49 -0.72
N TYR A 105 12.32 -2.54 -0.08
CA TYR A 105 11.54 -3.76 0.04
C TYR A 105 10.86 -4.13 -1.27
N TRP A 106 10.38 -3.15 -2.02
CA TRP A 106 9.85 -3.30 -3.37
C TRP A 106 10.00 -2.02 -4.22
N PHE A 107 9.83 -2.17 -5.51
CA PHE A 107 9.60 -1.11 -6.49
C PHE A 107 8.12 -1.12 -6.89
N GLU A 108 7.36 -0.08 -6.52
CA GLU A 108 5.95 0.07 -6.83
C GLU A 108 5.77 0.89 -8.09
N GLU A 109 5.02 0.35 -9.04
CA GLU A 109 4.61 0.94 -10.32
C GLU A 109 5.64 1.88 -10.97
N PRO A 110 6.86 1.39 -11.33
CA PRO A 110 7.88 2.26 -11.96
C PRO A 110 7.50 2.78 -13.34
N ILE A 111 6.68 2.04 -14.11
CA ILE A 111 6.23 2.37 -15.47
C ILE A 111 4.72 2.25 -15.57
N ASP A 112 4.14 2.71 -16.71
CA ASP A 112 2.72 2.55 -17.02
C ASP A 112 2.23 1.12 -16.75
N TYR A 113 1.19 0.96 -15.94
CA TYR A 113 0.71 -0.34 -15.45
C TYR A 113 0.19 -1.27 -16.56
N TYR A 114 -0.16 -0.74 -17.75
CA TYR A 114 -0.53 -1.54 -18.92
C TYR A 114 0.68 -2.08 -19.70
N ASN A 115 1.88 -1.62 -19.40
CA ASN A 115 3.09 -2.07 -20.12
C ASN A 115 3.60 -3.43 -19.60
N TYR A 116 2.82 -4.47 -19.81
CA TYR A 116 3.11 -5.82 -19.29
C TYR A 116 4.46 -6.37 -19.76
N ASP A 117 4.86 -6.12 -20.99
CA ASP A 117 6.17 -6.58 -21.50
C ASP A 117 7.31 -5.81 -20.81
N GLY A 118 7.13 -4.53 -20.56
CA GLY A 118 8.06 -3.73 -19.76
C GLY A 118 8.23 -4.26 -18.34
N TYR A 119 7.14 -4.62 -17.66
CA TYR A 119 7.21 -5.23 -16.33
C TYR A 119 7.91 -6.59 -16.33
N LYS A 120 7.70 -7.44 -17.35
CA LYS A 120 8.45 -8.70 -17.50
C LYS A 120 9.95 -8.44 -17.62
N GLU A 121 10.33 -7.41 -18.39
CA GLU A 121 11.72 -7.04 -18.54
C GLU A 121 12.32 -6.53 -17.23
N LEU A 122 11.65 -5.61 -16.54
CA LEU A 122 12.09 -5.08 -15.25
C LEU A 122 12.23 -6.22 -14.22
N ARG A 123 11.22 -7.07 -14.07
CA ARG A 123 11.26 -8.19 -13.13
C ARG A 123 12.40 -9.17 -13.39
N ASN A 124 12.78 -9.39 -14.66
CA ASN A 124 13.89 -10.25 -15.00
C ASN A 124 15.27 -9.61 -14.71
N ARG A 125 15.34 -8.29 -14.61
CA ARG A 125 16.59 -7.54 -14.40
C ARG A 125 16.83 -7.20 -12.93
N MET A 126 15.75 -6.86 -12.18
CA MET A 126 15.86 -6.36 -10.81
C MET A 126 15.86 -7.52 -9.81
N LYS A 127 16.59 -7.35 -8.72
CA LYS A 127 16.57 -8.23 -7.53
C LYS A 127 15.50 -7.78 -6.55
N THR A 128 15.31 -6.46 -6.45
CA THR A 128 14.24 -5.87 -5.65
C THR A 128 12.88 -6.24 -6.25
N PRO A 129 11.96 -6.80 -5.48
CA PRO A 129 10.64 -7.22 -5.96
C PRO A 129 9.86 -6.07 -6.62
N ILE A 130 9.12 -6.39 -7.66
CA ILE A 130 8.18 -5.48 -8.32
C ILE A 130 6.78 -5.70 -7.75
N ILE A 131 6.11 -4.62 -7.33
CA ILE A 131 4.72 -4.62 -6.90
C ILE A 131 3.90 -3.70 -7.80
N LEU A 132 2.68 -4.11 -8.12
CA LEU A 132 1.67 -3.29 -8.80
C LEU A 132 0.27 -3.80 -8.46
N GLY A 133 -0.74 -3.04 -8.82
CA GLY A 133 -2.13 -3.50 -8.64
C GLY A 133 -3.11 -2.45 -8.19
N GLU A 134 -2.68 -1.28 -7.75
CA GLU A 134 -3.59 -0.18 -7.44
C GLU A 134 -4.49 0.19 -8.62
N ASN A 135 -4.02 -0.04 -9.83
CA ASN A 135 -4.70 0.26 -11.08
C ASN A 135 -5.42 -0.94 -11.72
N PHE A 136 -5.52 -2.09 -11.05
CA PHE A 136 -6.28 -3.23 -11.56
C PHE A 136 -7.79 -3.00 -11.47
N HIS A 137 -8.49 -3.18 -12.60
CA HIS A 137 -9.94 -3.11 -12.68
C HIS A 137 -10.56 -4.50 -12.65
N GLY A 138 -10.92 -4.96 -11.45
CA GLY A 138 -11.49 -6.29 -11.24
C GLY A 138 -10.44 -7.40 -11.13
N PRO A 139 -10.86 -8.58 -10.64
CA PRO A 139 -9.98 -9.75 -10.43
C PRO A 139 -9.31 -10.27 -11.69
N ASP A 140 -9.88 -10.03 -12.88
CA ASP A 140 -9.31 -10.47 -14.15
C ASP A 140 -7.97 -9.80 -14.46
N ASP A 141 -7.81 -8.51 -14.15
CA ASP A 141 -6.53 -7.82 -14.33
C ASP A 141 -5.46 -8.38 -13.39
N ALA A 142 -5.83 -8.62 -12.13
CA ALA A 142 -4.95 -9.25 -11.16
C ALA A 142 -4.55 -10.67 -11.61
N PHE A 143 -5.49 -11.47 -12.12
CA PHE A 143 -5.22 -12.79 -12.67
C PHE A 143 -4.22 -12.72 -13.84
N ARG A 144 -4.45 -11.84 -14.82
CA ARG A 144 -3.56 -11.66 -15.98
C ARG A 144 -2.16 -11.25 -15.57
N ALA A 145 -2.04 -10.34 -14.60
CA ALA A 145 -0.75 -9.90 -14.08
C ALA A 145 0.05 -11.07 -13.48
N MET A 146 -0.61 -11.88 -12.65
CA MET A 146 0.01 -13.05 -12.02
C MET A 146 0.32 -14.17 -13.03
N GLU A 147 -0.60 -14.49 -13.95
CA GLU A 147 -0.41 -15.48 -15.00
C GLU A 147 0.79 -15.12 -15.89
N GLN A 148 0.90 -13.85 -16.29
CA GLN A 148 2.00 -13.37 -17.12
C GLN A 148 3.28 -13.09 -16.34
N LYS A 149 3.27 -13.26 -15.02
CA LYS A 149 4.42 -13.08 -14.13
C LYS A 149 5.06 -11.69 -14.25
N ILE A 150 4.24 -10.65 -14.30
CA ILE A 150 4.71 -9.27 -14.43
C ILE A 150 5.04 -8.61 -13.07
N CYS A 151 4.71 -9.26 -11.96
CA CYS A 151 4.92 -8.77 -10.59
C CYS A 151 5.38 -9.89 -9.66
N ASP A 152 6.01 -9.53 -8.56
CA ASP A 152 6.37 -10.41 -7.47
C ASP A 152 5.35 -10.34 -6.33
N PHE A 153 4.76 -9.16 -6.12
CA PHE A 153 3.68 -8.88 -5.18
C PHE A 153 2.55 -8.14 -5.88
N ILE A 154 1.36 -8.16 -5.29
CA ILE A 154 0.22 -7.35 -5.75
C ILE A 154 -0.34 -6.49 -4.63
N MET A 155 -0.97 -5.36 -5.00
CA MET A 155 -1.61 -4.43 -4.07
C MET A 155 -2.90 -3.83 -4.66
N PRO A 156 -4.00 -4.59 -4.72
CA PRO A 156 -5.23 -4.12 -5.31
C PRO A 156 -5.86 -2.97 -4.50
N ASP A 157 -6.38 -1.97 -5.22
CA ASP A 157 -7.26 -0.96 -4.66
C ASP A 157 -8.66 -1.53 -4.44
N LEU A 158 -9.23 -1.31 -3.25
CA LEU A 158 -10.53 -1.86 -2.88
C LEU A 158 -11.66 -1.45 -3.84
N MET A 159 -11.67 -0.19 -4.28
CA MET A 159 -12.73 0.33 -5.14
C MET A 159 -12.60 -0.18 -6.56
N ARG A 160 -11.38 -0.20 -7.09
CA ARG A 160 -11.11 -0.63 -8.47
C ARG A 160 -11.22 -2.14 -8.65
N ILE A 161 -10.82 -2.92 -7.65
CA ILE A 161 -10.87 -4.39 -7.71
C ILE A 161 -12.30 -4.96 -7.63
N GLY A 162 -13.29 -4.13 -7.31
CA GLY A 162 -14.69 -4.56 -7.20
C GLY A 162 -15.17 -4.81 -5.77
N GLY A 163 -14.66 -4.04 -4.81
CA GLY A 163 -15.04 -4.09 -3.40
C GLY A 163 -14.65 -5.41 -2.73
N VAL A 164 -15.36 -5.76 -1.68
CA VAL A 164 -15.11 -6.98 -0.89
C VAL A 164 -15.12 -8.24 -1.73
N SER A 165 -16.08 -8.37 -2.66
CA SER A 165 -16.20 -9.57 -3.49
C SER A 165 -15.04 -9.73 -4.48
N GLY A 166 -14.62 -8.64 -5.13
CA GLY A 166 -13.46 -8.64 -6.02
C GLY A 166 -12.16 -8.89 -5.27
N TRP A 167 -12.03 -8.33 -4.06
CA TRP A 167 -10.90 -8.60 -3.17
C TRP A 167 -10.78 -10.10 -2.84
N MET A 168 -11.88 -10.72 -2.40
CA MET A 168 -11.86 -12.15 -2.02
C MET A 168 -11.49 -13.06 -3.19
N GLN A 169 -11.97 -12.75 -4.41
CA GLN A 169 -11.58 -13.47 -5.63
C GLN A 169 -10.09 -13.30 -5.90
N THR A 170 -9.60 -12.06 -5.85
CA THR A 170 -8.18 -11.74 -6.05
C THR A 170 -7.29 -12.41 -5.01
N ALA A 171 -7.67 -12.40 -3.73
CA ALA A 171 -6.95 -13.07 -2.65
C ALA A 171 -6.85 -14.60 -2.87
N SER A 172 -7.93 -15.22 -3.38
CA SER A 172 -7.93 -16.64 -3.72
C SER A 172 -6.98 -16.96 -4.89
N ILE A 173 -6.94 -16.10 -5.91
CA ILE A 173 -6.02 -16.23 -7.04
C ILE A 173 -4.58 -16.02 -6.56
N ALA A 174 -4.30 -14.98 -5.77
CA ALA A 174 -2.97 -14.69 -5.22
C ALA A 174 -2.44 -15.87 -4.38
N ALA A 175 -3.32 -16.50 -3.58
CA ALA A 175 -2.98 -17.68 -2.81
C ALA A 175 -2.61 -18.87 -3.71
N ALA A 176 -3.34 -19.12 -4.80
CA ALA A 176 -3.05 -20.16 -5.76
C ALA A 176 -1.69 -19.96 -6.45
N TYR A 177 -1.33 -18.71 -6.77
CA TYR A 177 -0.04 -18.34 -7.35
C TYR A 177 1.07 -18.16 -6.30
N LYS A 178 0.76 -18.22 -5.00
CA LYS A 178 1.68 -17.96 -3.87
C LYS A 178 2.31 -16.56 -3.93
N ILE A 179 1.56 -15.59 -4.40
CA ILE A 179 1.96 -14.19 -4.50
C ILE A 179 1.47 -13.45 -3.26
N LYS A 180 2.34 -12.66 -2.63
CA LYS A 180 2.00 -11.80 -1.50
C LYS A 180 1.06 -10.69 -1.96
N MET A 181 0.09 -10.38 -1.09
CA MET A 181 -0.92 -9.38 -1.36
C MET A 181 -0.94 -8.32 -0.26
N SER A 182 -0.59 -7.10 -0.62
CA SER A 182 -0.73 -5.89 0.20
C SER A 182 -2.02 -5.14 -0.15
N SER A 183 -2.36 -4.09 0.57
CA SER A 183 -3.49 -3.23 0.24
C SER A 183 -3.04 -1.90 -0.36
N HIS A 184 -3.90 -1.32 -1.19
CA HIS A 184 -3.85 0.08 -1.58
C HIS A 184 -5.03 0.81 -0.96
N LEU A 185 -4.76 1.88 -0.17
CA LEU A 185 -5.73 2.76 0.50
C LEU A 185 -6.80 2.04 1.37
N PHE A 186 -7.76 2.82 1.85
CA PHE A 186 -8.95 2.38 2.61
C PHE A 186 -8.64 1.49 3.82
N PRO A 187 -7.69 1.87 4.72
CA PRO A 187 -7.28 1.01 5.83
C PRO A 187 -8.45 0.54 6.71
N GLU A 188 -9.53 1.32 6.82
CA GLU A 188 -10.72 1.01 7.61
C GLU A 188 -11.51 -0.18 7.06
N VAL A 189 -11.27 -0.57 5.81
CA VAL A 189 -11.91 -1.75 5.20
C VAL A 189 -10.86 -2.79 4.88
N THR A 190 -9.75 -2.36 4.28
CA THR A 190 -8.70 -3.29 3.84
C THR A 190 -8.03 -4.00 5.00
N SER A 191 -7.90 -3.40 6.19
CA SER A 191 -7.43 -4.10 7.39
C SER A 191 -8.27 -5.34 7.72
N HIS A 192 -9.60 -5.25 7.62
CA HIS A 192 -10.47 -6.42 7.79
C HIS A 192 -10.23 -7.48 6.71
N LEU A 193 -10.04 -7.05 5.46
CA LEU A 193 -9.82 -7.96 4.33
C LEU A 193 -8.45 -8.62 4.38
N MET A 194 -7.43 -7.94 4.88
CA MET A 194 -6.12 -8.54 5.16
C MET A 194 -6.21 -9.72 6.13
N ARG A 195 -7.16 -9.71 7.08
CA ARG A 195 -7.39 -10.82 8.03
C ARG A 195 -7.93 -12.10 7.40
N ILE A 196 -8.46 -12.01 6.19
CA ILE A 196 -8.98 -13.16 5.43
C ILE A 196 -8.17 -13.45 4.16
N THR A 197 -7.10 -12.72 3.94
CA THR A 197 -6.21 -12.88 2.78
C THR A 197 -5.10 -13.88 3.13
N PRO A 198 -5.05 -15.07 2.50
CA PRO A 198 -4.09 -16.11 2.89
C PRO A 198 -2.63 -15.72 2.69
N THR A 199 -2.37 -14.82 1.73
CA THR A 199 -1.03 -14.32 1.40
C THR A 199 -0.84 -12.86 1.81
N ALA A 200 -1.59 -12.39 2.84
CA ALA A 200 -1.49 -11.03 3.33
C ALA A 200 -0.04 -10.65 3.67
N ASP A 201 0.39 -9.49 3.21
CA ASP A 201 1.70 -8.92 3.51
C ASP A 201 1.55 -7.63 4.34
N LEU A 202 1.35 -6.47 3.71
CA LEU A 202 1.30 -5.18 4.40
C LEU A 202 0.00 -4.42 4.08
N CYS A 203 -0.58 -3.78 5.10
CA CYS A 203 -1.71 -2.86 4.95
C CYS A 203 -1.18 -1.43 4.75
N GLU A 204 -1.63 -0.75 3.70
CA GLU A 204 -1.34 0.66 3.53
C GLU A 204 -2.10 1.50 4.54
N TRP A 205 -1.38 2.29 5.32
CA TRP A 205 -1.98 3.27 6.20
C TRP A 205 -1.93 4.68 5.59
N THR A 206 -3.13 5.29 5.51
CA THR A 206 -3.31 6.72 5.23
C THR A 206 -4.29 7.31 6.24
N ASP A 207 -4.07 8.55 6.65
CA ASP A 207 -4.90 9.24 7.66
C ASP A 207 -6.00 10.13 7.07
N TRP A 208 -6.25 9.99 5.78
CA TRP A 208 -7.14 10.90 5.03
C TRP A 208 -8.58 10.87 5.52
N SER A 209 -9.05 9.74 6.03
CA SER A 209 -10.40 9.58 6.59
C SER A 209 -10.52 10.02 8.06
N GLU A 210 -9.42 10.05 8.83
CA GLU A 210 -9.44 10.38 10.27
C GLU A 210 -10.23 11.65 10.61
N PRO A 211 -10.07 12.77 9.89
CA PRO A 211 -10.82 13.99 10.18
C PRO A 211 -12.34 13.83 10.05
N MET A 212 -12.79 12.85 9.26
CA MET A 212 -14.20 12.62 8.95
C MET A 212 -14.86 11.63 9.90
N LEU A 213 -14.09 10.79 10.58
CA LEU A 213 -14.60 9.72 11.43
C LEU A 213 -14.88 10.20 12.86
N LYS A 214 -15.98 9.69 13.49
CA LYS A 214 -16.25 9.91 14.91
C LYS A 214 -15.15 9.29 15.77
N GLU A 215 -14.78 8.06 15.44
CA GLU A 215 -13.71 7.31 16.09
C GLU A 215 -12.73 6.82 15.03
N PRO A 216 -11.57 7.50 14.84
CA PRO A 216 -10.50 7.02 13.97
C PRO A 216 -9.96 5.67 14.46
N TYR A 217 -9.42 4.90 13.52
CA TYR A 217 -8.78 3.63 13.86
C TYR A 217 -7.53 3.84 14.72
N GLU A 218 -7.34 2.98 15.70
CA GLU A 218 -6.14 2.98 16.54
C GLU A 218 -4.95 2.42 15.76
N LEU A 219 -3.80 3.07 15.93
CA LEU A 219 -2.49 2.59 15.48
C LEU A 219 -1.67 2.17 16.70
N LYS A 220 -1.05 1.00 16.63
CA LYS A 220 -0.19 0.53 17.70
C LYS A 220 0.95 -0.32 17.16
N ASP A 221 2.18 0.09 17.47
CA ASP A 221 3.41 -0.63 17.10
C ASP A 221 3.45 -1.03 15.62
N GLY A 222 3.16 -0.06 14.73
CA GLY A 222 3.13 -0.26 13.28
C GLY A 222 2.00 -1.16 12.79
N ASN A 223 0.92 -1.28 13.57
CA ASN A 223 -0.25 -2.07 13.18
C ASN A 223 -1.51 -1.23 13.23
N VAL A 224 -2.43 -1.53 12.32
CA VAL A 224 -3.83 -1.08 12.38
C VAL A 224 -4.58 -2.01 13.34
N ILE A 225 -5.25 -1.43 14.33
CA ILE A 225 -6.07 -2.18 15.29
C ILE A 225 -7.52 -2.17 14.82
N ILE A 226 -8.02 -3.32 14.45
CA ILE A 226 -9.40 -3.49 14.01
C ILE A 226 -10.33 -3.34 15.20
N PRO A 227 -11.32 -2.41 15.16
CA PRO A 227 -12.26 -2.25 16.26
C PRO A 227 -13.23 -3.44 16.37
N ASP A 228 -13.51 -3.87 17.59
CA ASP A 228 -14.51 -4.93 17.87
C ASP A 228 -15.93 -4.38 17.86
N VAL A 229 -16.37 -3.93 16.70
CA VAL A 229 -17.71 -3.37 16.48
C VAL A 229 -18.31 -3.90 15.18
N PRO A 230 -19.64 -3.90 15.01
CA PRO A 230 -20.29 -4.41 13.81
C PRO A 230 -19.92 -3.68 12.51
N GLY A 231 -19.58 -4.44 11.49
CA GLY A 231 -19.14 -3.95 10.19
C GLY A 231 -17.67 -3.59 10.18
N THR A 232 -17.32 -2.44 9.63
CA THR A 232 -15.96 -1.91 9.60
C THR A 232 -15.67 -0.90 10.71
N GLY A 233 -16.64 -0.52 11.52
CA GLY A 233 -16.49 0.57 12.51
C GLY A 233 -16.57 1.97 11.93
N ILE A 234 -16.68 2.14 10.61
CA ILE A 234 -16.82 3.46 9.98
C ILE A 234 -18.13 4.11 10.44
N ASP A 235 -18.02 5.26 11.09
CA ASP A 235 -19.11 6.16 11.44
C ASP A 235 -18.64 7.61 11.25
N PHE A 236 -19.32 8.36 10.38
CA PHE A 236 -18.94 9.73 10.04
C PHE A 236 -19.51 10.74 11.03
N LYS A 237 -18.78 11.84 11.25
CA LYS A 237 -19.25 12.99 12.01
C LYS A 237 -20.43 13.67 11.30
N GLU A 238 -21.46 14.08 12.03
CA GLU A 238 -22.67 14.66 11.47
C GLU A 238 -22.40 15.99 10.74
N ASP A 239 -21.53 16.83 11.28
CA ASP A 239 -21.13 18.10 10.64
C ASP A 239 -20.39 17.87 9.31
N VAL A 240 -19.62 16.80 9.20
CA VAL A 240 -18.94 16.40 7.96
C VAL A 240 -19.98 15.95 6.92
N LEU A 241 -20.96 15.12 7.34
CA LEU A 241 -22.04 14.68 6.45
C LEU A 241 -22.84 15.87 5.90
N GLU A 242 -23.22 16.82 6.76
CA GLU A 242 -23.95 18.02 6.33
C GLU A 242 -23.09 18.93 5.41
N LYS A 243 -21.80 19.10 5.73
CA LYS A 243 -20.88 19.91 4.93
C LYS A 243 -20.72 19.43 3.48
N TYR A 244 -20.69 18.11 3.30
CA TYR A 244 -20.45 17.48 1.99
C TYR A 244 -21.72 16.93 1.33
N LYS A 245 -22.88 17.22 1.91
CA LYS A 245 -24.18 16.80 1.38
C LYS A 245 -24.44 17.47 0.03
N ILE A 246 -24.67 16.66 -0.99
CA ILE A 246 -25.07 17.14 -2.32
C ILE A 246 -26.59 17.03 -2.41
N ASN A 247 -27.27 18.17 -2.67
CA ASN A 247 -28.68 18.13 -3.05
C ASN A 247 -28.77 17.76 -4.52
N LEU A 248 -29.14 16.52 -4.80
CA LEU A 248 -29.42 15.99 -6.13
C LEU A 248 -30.80 16.44 -6.62
#